data_e9b3db45015b161a6c3e35db6a96e447
#
_entry.id   e9b3db45015b161a6c3e35db6a96e447
#
_cell.length_a   1.000
_cell.length_b   1.000
_cell.length_c   1.000
_cell.angle_alpha   90.00
_cell.angle_beta   90.00
_cell.angle_gamma   90.00
#
_symmetry.space_group_name_H-M   'P 1'
#
loop_
_entity.id
_entity.type
_entity.pdbx_description
1 polymer ?
#
loop_
_entity_poly.entity_id
_entity_poly.type
_entity_poly.pdbx_seq_one_letter_code
_entity_poly.pdbx_strand_id
1 'polypeptide(L)'
;MRMRPTLARTGFTVSREAGVPVETIVGERHAWRFRLHFHAGDEIVRVLAGRARLRLPDGCREVAAGDTLIVPAGVAHRFEPLDRRGWAFVSRFAPAPRMATREITTLATRATALLAQRRSLHTDVAAVAQSCAVSGGHLSRVFRRETGCSLHNFQVLLALQQAKMLLRHQVPVVEATLAAGFYDQPHLNREFVRTYGMTPATFRNGWAAAA
;
A
#
# COMPACT_ATOMS: atom_id res chain seq x y z
N MET A 1 -3.94 35.43 -6.84
CA MET A 1 -3.12 34.83 -5.77
C MET A 1 -3.61 33.41 -5.55
N ARG A 2 -2.98 32.39 -6.16
CA ARG A 2 -3.36 30.97 -6.00
C ARG A 2 -2.84 30.52 -4.64
N MET A 3 -3.74 30.30 -3.68
CA MET A 3 -3.40 29.63 -2.43
C MET A 3 -2.77 28.29 -2.74
N ARG A 4 -1.51 28.10 -2.34
CA ARG A 4 -0.87 26.78 -2.33
C ARG A 4 -1.72 25.89 -1.44
N PRO A 5 -2.10 24.67 -1.86
CA PRO A 5 -2.81 23.74 -0.99
C PRO A 5 -1.92 23.48 0.23
N THR A 6 -2.46 23.72 1.41
CA THR A 6 -1.81 23.36 2.67
C THR A 6 -1.48 21.88 2.59
N LEU A 7 -0.20 21.54 2.66
CA LEU A 7 0.28 20.16 2.62
C LEU A 7 -0.49 19.35 3.67
N ALA A 8 -1.20 18.33 3.22
CA ALA A 8 -1.86 17.38 4.08
C ALA A 8 -0.80 16.81 5.04
N ARG A 9 -0.98 17.01 6.34
CA ARG A 9 -0.07 16.45 7.33
C ARG A 9 -0.44 14.99 7.53
N THR A 10 0.48 14.10 7.19
CA THR A 10 0.38 12.68 7.54
C THR A 10 1.34 12.44 8.70
N GLY A 11 0.79 12.10 9.86
CA GLY A 11 1.54 11.63 11.01
C GLY A 11 1.75 10.13 10.92
N PHE A 12 2.93 9.65 11.29
CA PHE A 12 3.24 8.23 11.40
C PHE A 12 3.90 7.94 12.74
N THR A 13 3.38 6.95 13.45
CA THR A 13 3.93 6.47 14.72
C THR A 13 3.92 4.95 14.76
N VAL A 14 4.82 4.38 15.54
CA VAL A 14 4.81 2.97 15.90
C VAL A 14 4.73 2.90 17.42
N SER A 15 3.77 2.13 17.93
CA SER A 15 3.61 1.82 19.34
C SER A 15 3.69 0.31 19.58
N ARG A 16 3.87 -0.11 20.83
CA ARG A 16 3.77 -1.53 21.21
C ARG A 16 2.51 -1.76 22.01
N GLU A 17 1.68 -2.68 21.57
CA GLU A 17 0.46 -3.11 22.26
C GLU A 17 0.59 -4.61 22.57
N ALA A 18 0.58 -4.97 23.85
CA ALA A 18 0.86 -6.34 24.30
C ALA A 18 2.15 -6.93 23.69
N GLY A 19 3.21 -6.11 23.58
CA GLY A 19 4.48 -6.50 22.97
C GLY A 19 4.54 -6.53 21.44
N VAL A 20 3.41 -6.34 20.77
CA VAL A 20 3.30 -6.37 19.31
C VAL A 20 3.40 -4.95 18.74
N PRO A 21 4.24 -4.70 17.72
CA PRO A 21 4.32 -3.39 17.10
C PRO A 21 3.05 -3.08 16.29
N VAL A 22 2.48 -1.91 16.52
CA VAL A 22 1.32 -1.37 15.79
C VAL A 22 1.72 -0.09 15.08
N GLU A 23 1.63 -0.09 13.76
CA GLU A 23 1.82 1.11 12.94
C GLU A 23 0.53 1.94 12.97
N THR A 24 0.64 3.25 13.16
CA THR A 24 -0.49 4.18 13.11
C THR A 24 -0.19 5.31 12.15
N ILE A 25 -1.10 5.55 11.22
CA ILE A 25 -1.09 6.69 10.28
C ILE A 25 -2.26 7.60 10.64
N VAL A 26 -1.96 8.89 10.83
CA VAL A 26 -2.97 9.92 11.05
C VAL A 26 -2.95 10.89 9.89
N GLY A 27 -4.05 11.03 9.18
CA GLY A 27 -4.24 12.00 8.10
C GLY A 27 -5.13 13.15 8.56
N GLU A 28 -4.60 14.38 8.51
CA GLU A 28 -5.38 15.59 8.77
C GLU A 28 -5.66 16.33 7.47
N ARG A 29 -6.93 16.69 7.22
CA ARG A 29 -7.39 17.43 6.02
C ARG A 29 -6.81 16.84 4.72
N HIS A 30 -6.83 15.53 4.63
CA HIS A 30 -6.18 14.80 3.55
C HIS A 30 -7.00 14.90 2.27
N ALA A 31 -6.62 15.81 1.35
CA ALA A 31 -7.22 15.95 0.02
C ALA A 31 -6.57 15.02 -1.02
N TRP A 32 -5.67 14.18 -0.61
CA TRP A 32 -4.84 13.34 -1.46
C TRP A 32 -5.56 12.05 -1.82
N ARG A 33 -5.49 11.64 -3.07
CA ARG A 33 -5.95 10.32 -3.50
C ARG A 33 -4.81 9.33 -3.34
N PHE A 34 -4.95 8.41 -2.39
CA PHE A 34 -4.00 7.33 -2.28
C PHE A 34 -3.99 6.47 -3.55
N ARG A 35 -2.83 5.94 -3.89
CA ARG A 35 -2.74 4.93 -4.92
C ARG A 35 -3.41 3.64 -4.42
N LEU A 36 -3.90 2.82 -5.36
CA LEU A 36 -4.34 1.47 -5.01
C LEU A 36 -3.17 0.73 -4.36
N HIS A 37 -3.38 0.18 -3.18
CA HIS A 37 -2.37 -0.53 -2.39
C HIS A 37 -3.01 -1.64 -1.55
N PHE A 38 -2.17 -2.44 -0.91
CA PHE A 38 -2.58 -3.46 0.05
C PHE A 38 -1.58 -3.51 1.20
N HIS A 39 -1.98 -4.12 2.30
CA HIS A 39 -1.14 -4.31 3.48
C HIS A 39 -0.97 -5.79 3.79
N ALA A 40 0.15 -6.13 4.46
CA ALA A 40 0.39 -7.49 4.94
C ALA A 40 -0.48 -7.85 6.15
N GLY A 41 -0.94 -6.84 6.90
CA GLY A 41 -1.86 -6.98 8.03
C GLY A 41 -3.19 -6.30 7.77
N ASP A 42 -4.17 -6.52 8.65
CA ASP A 42 -5.43 -5.82 8.61
C ASP A 42 -5.22 -4.33 8.89
N GLU A 43 -5.93 -3.48 8.15
CA GLU A 43 -5.99 -2.05 8.40
C GLU A 43 -7.32 -1.70 9.05
N ILE A 44 -7.27 -1.11 10.25
CA ILE A 44 -8.43 -0.58 10.94
C ILE A 44 -8.44 0.93 10.71
N VAL A 45 -9.44 1.42 9.97
CA VAL A 45 -9.60 2.85 9.65
C VAL A 45 -10.74 3.44 10.45
N ARG A 46 -10.46 4.53 11.17
CA ARG A 46 -11.47 5.37 11.80
C ARG A 46 -11.50 6.74 11.12
N VAL A 47 -12.67 7.13 10.62
CA VAL A 47 -12.89 8.45 10.02
C VAL A 47 -13.18 9.46 11.12
N LEU A 48 -12.36 10.50 11.23
CA LEU A 48 -12.47 11.53 12.26
C LEU A 48 -13.29 12.75 11.79
N ALA A 49 -13.17 13.10 10.49
CA ALA A 49 -13.89 14.21 9.88
C ALA A 49 -13.98 14.06 8.36
N GLY A 50 -15.00 14.66 7.75
CA GLY A 50 -15.21 14.64 6.32
C GLY A 50 -15.72 13.30 5.81
N ARG A 51 -15.61 13.08 4.49
CA ARG A 51 -16.06 11.86 3.81
C ARG A 51 -15.02 11.38 2.80
N ALA A 52 -14.94 10.07 2.64
CA ALA A 52 -14.10 9.45 1.62
C ALA A 52 -14.85 8.28 0.94
N ARG A 53 -14.39 7.92 -0.25
CA ARG A 53 -14.82 6.72 -0.95
C ARG A 53 -13.72 5.67 -0.85
N LEU A 54 -14.02 4.55 -0.22
CA LEU A 54 -13.19 3.36 -0.24
C LEU A 54 -13.50 2.58 -1.53
N ARG A 55 -12.48 2.36 -2.37
CA ARG A 55 -12.56 1.48 -3.53
C ARG A 55 -11.92 0.15 -3.22
N LEU A 56 -12.66 -0.91 -3.51
CA LEU A 56 -12.32 -2.32 -3.35
C LEU A 56 -12.44 -3.04 -4.70
N PRO A 57 -11.88 -4.25 -4.88
CA PRO A 57 -12.03 -5.04 -6.11
C PRO A 57 -13.47 -5.35 -6.47
N ASP A 58 -14.32 -5.54 -5.48
CA ASP A 58 -15.74 -5.90 -5.58
C ASP A 58 -16.71 -4.70 -5.60
N GLY A 59 -16.16 -3.47 -5.52
CA GLY A 59 -17.00 -2.27 -5.58
C GLY A 59 -16.43 -1.06 -4.84
N CYS A 60 -17.31 -0.15 -4.45
CA CYS A 60 -16.93 1.01 -3.65
C CYS A 60 -17.95 1.29 -2.55
N ARG A 61 -17.43 1.82 -1.43
CA ARG A 61 -18.21 2.19 -0.25
C ARG A 61 -17.87 3.63 0.15
N GLU A 62 -18.85 4.42 0.50
CA GLU A 62 -18.66 5.73 1.11
C GLU A 62 -18.54 5.56 2.62
N VAL A 63 -17.62 6.33 3.21
CA VAL A 63 -17.36 6.38 4.64
C VAL A 63 -17.34 7.83 5.10
N ALA A 64 -17.84 8.09 6.32
CA ALA A 64 -18.02 9.42 6.89
C ALA A 64 -17.49 9.50 8.32
N ALA A 65 -17.41 10.71 8.85
CA ALA A 65 -17.01 10.95 10.24
C ALA A 65 -17.80 10.07 11.21
N GLY A 66 -17.10 9.37 12.11
CA GLY A 66 -17.66 8.41 13.06
C GLY A 66 -17.54 6.95 12.61
N ASP A 67 -17.40 6.68 11.31
CA ASP A 67 -17.26 5.32 10.80
C ASP A 67 -15.94 4.70 11.22
N THR A 68 -16.00 3.40 11.52
CA THR A 68 -14.83 2.53 11.68
C THR A 68 -15.01 1.32 10.77
N LEU A 69 -13.97 0.98 10.04
CA LEU A 69 -13.98 -0.15 9.11
C LEU A 69 -12.66 -0.92 9.18
N ILE A 70 -12.72 -2.17 8.74
CA ILE A 70 -11.55 -3.03 8.60
C ILE A 70 -11.36 -3.32 7.12
N VAL A 71 -10.13 -3.10 6.63
CA VAL A 71 -9.68 -3.58 5.33
C VAL A 71 -8.79 -4.79 5.59
N PRO A 72 -9.21 -5.99 5.18
CA PRO A 72 -8.45 -7.21 5.45
C PRO A 72 -7.08 -7.22 4.77
N ALA A 73 -6.14 -7.94 5.36
CA ALA A 73 -4.81 -8.17 4.80
C ALA A 73 -4.88 -8.66 3.34
N GLY A 74 -4.01 -8.14 2.48
CA GLY A 74 -3.90 -8.51 1.07
C GLY A 74 -5.00 -7.96 0.16
N VAL A 75 -6.02 -7.28 0.68
CA VAL A 75 -7.08 -6.67 -0.13
C VAL A 75 -6.58 -5.37 -0.74
N ALA A 76 -6.54 -5.32 -2.08
CA ALA A 76 -6.17 -4.12 -2.81
C ALA A 76 -7.27 -3.05 -2.67
N HIS A 77 -6.91 -1.87 -2.19
CA HIS A 77 -7.86 -0.79 -1.93
C HIS A 77 -7.23 0.59 -2.08
N ARG A 78 -8.08 1.60 -2.13
CA ARG A 78 -7.67 3.02 -2.01
C ARG A 78 -8.79 3.87 -1.45
N PHE A 79 -8.41 4.93 -0.76
CA PHE A 79 -9.33 5.98 -0.33
C PHE A 79 -9.24 7.19 -1.25
N GLU A 80 -10.41 7.76 -1.58
CA GLU A 80 -10.56 8.98 -2.37
C GLU A 80 -11.39 9.98 -1.55
N PRO A 81 -10.84 11.16 -1.19
CA PRO A 81 -11.61 12.18 -0.49
C PRO A 81 -12.79 12.64 -1.36
N LEU A 82 -13.96 12.81 -0.76
CA LEU A 82 -15.17 13.30 -1.43
C LEU A 82 -15.37 14.81 -1.19
N ASP A 83 -14.87 15.31 -0.08
CA ASP A 83 -15.01 16.72 0.27
C ASP A 83 -13.80 17.54 -0.18
N ARG A 84 -14.02 18.76 -0.69
CA ARG A 84 -12.94 19.66 -1.13
C ARG A 84 -11.97 20.02 -0.01
N ARG A 85 -12.41 19.99 1.24
CA ARG A 85 -11.59 20.23 2.43
C ARG A 85 -10.78 19.01 2.85
N GLY A 86 -10.91 17.88 2.12
CA GLY A 86 -10.34 16.61 2.46
C GLY A 86 -11.06 15.94 3.62
N TRP A 87 -10.45 14.88 4.13
CA TRP A 87 -10.96 14.09 5.25
C TRP A 87 -9.87 13.89 6.29
N ALA A 88 -10.26 13.56 7.52
CA ALA A 88 -9.34 13.20 8.58
C ALA A 88 -9.60 11.77 9.03
N PHE A 89 -8.52 11.01 9.26
CA PHE A 89 -8.60 9.59 9.61
C PHE A 89 -7.43 9.14 10.48
N VAL A 90 -7.63 8.03 11.15
CA VAL A 90 -6.58 7.23 11.79
C VAL A 90 -6.63 5.85 11.19
N SER A 91 -5.53 5.37 10.61
CA SER A 91 -5.34 3.99 10.16
C SER A 91 -4.36 3.30 11.09
N ARG A 92 -4.77 2.14 11.63
CA ARG A 92 -3.94 1.26 12.46
C ARG A 92 -3.74 -0.06 11.74
N PHE A 93 -2.51 -0.53 11.73
CA PHE A 93 -2.14 -1.77 11.05
C PHE A 93 -1.79 -2.82 12.09
N ALA A 94 -2.67 -3.82 12.21
CA ALA A 94 -2.41 -5.00 13.02
C ALA A 94 -1.48 -5.95 12.26
N PRO A 95 -0.57 -6.66 12.95
CA PRO A 95 0.18 -7.75 12.31
C PRO A 95 -0.79 -8.78 11.77
N ALA A 96 -0.58 -9.21 10.52
CA ALA A 96 -1.36 -10.31 9.98
C ALA A 96 -1.19 -11.57 10.83
N PRO A 97 -2.25 -12.26 11.21
CA PRO A 97 -2.14 -13.66 11.50
C PRO A 97 -1.52 -14.33 10.27
N ARG A 98 -0.60 -15.29 10.46
CA ARG A 98 0.01 -16.05 9.35
C ARG A 98 -1.11 -16.44 8.39
N MET A 99 -1.11 -15.85 7.19
CA MET A 99 -2.10 -16.16 6.17
C MET A 99 -2.09 -17.67 5.94
N ALA A 100 -3.22 -18.31 6.17
CA ALA A 100 -3.46 -19.65 5.66
C ALA A 100 -3.22 -19.59 4.16
N THR A 101 -2.43 -20.53 3.65
CA THR A 101 -2.10 -20.65 2.23
C THR A 101 -3.43 -20.81 1.49
N ARG A 102 -3.94 -19.72 0.90
CA ARG A 102 -5.14 -19.78 0.09
C ARG A 102 -4.80 -20.60 -1.15
N GLU A 103 -5.56 -21.63 -1.42
CA GLU A 103 -5.38 -22.42 -2.63
C GLU A 103 -5.26 -21.51 -3.85
N ILE A 104 -4.21 -21.73 -4.65
CA ILE A 104 -3.89 -20.90 -5.82
C ILE A 104 -4.81 -21.37 -6.96
N THR A 105 -6.02 -20.87 -7.02
CA THR A 105 -7.06 -21.33 -7.94
C THR A 105 -7.24 -20.43 -9.16
N THR A 106 -6.91 -19.13 -9.07
CA THR A 106 -7.14 -18.20 -10.19
C THR A 106 -5.84 -17.83 -10.91
N LEU A 107 -5.97 -17.36 -12.17
CA LEU A 107 -4.84 -16.86 -12.95
C LEU A 107 -4.14 -15.69 -12.26
N ALA A 108 -4.90 -14.78 -11.63
CA ALA A 108 -4.34 -13.66 -10.90
C ALA A 108 -3.58 -14.10 -9.65
N THR A 109 -4.06 -15.09 -8.88
CA THR A 109 -3.33 -15.63 -7.73
C THR A 109 -2.04 -16.34 -8.14
N ARG A 110 -2.03 -17.08 -9.24
CA ARG A 110 -0.81 -17.68 -9.80
C ARG A 110 0.20 -16.63 -10.21
N ALA A 111 -0.24 -15.60 -10.96
CA ALA A 111 0.63 -14.48 -11.35
C ALA A 111 1.16 -13.72 -10.14
N THR A 112 0.34 -13.47 -9.12
CA THR A 112 0.75 -12.84 -7.86
C THR A 112 1.87 -13.62 -7.16
N ALA A 113 1.72 -14.94 -7.06
CA ALA A 113 2.74 -15.81 -6.45
C ALA A 113 4.08 -15.76 -7.21
N LEU A 114 4.03 -15.81 -8.55
CA LEU A 114 5.21 -15.69 -9.39
C LEU A 114 5.91 -14.34 -9.27
N LEU A 115 5.15 -13.25 -9.22
CA LEU A 115 5.68 -11.90 -9.02
C LEU A 115 6.31 -11.74 -7.63
N ALA A 116 5.66 -12.27 -6.59
CA ALA A 116 6.17 -12.20 -5.21
C ALA A 116 7.48 -12.97 -5.03
N GLN A 117 7.67 -14.09 -5.74
CA GLN A 117 8.92 -14.85 -5.70
C GLN A 117 10.09 -14.09 -6.35
N ARG A 118 9.83 -13.35 -7.43
CA ARG A 118 10.88 -12.66 -8.21
C ARG A 118 11.33 -11.34 -7.62
N ARG A 119 10.56 -10.73 -6.74
CA ARG A 119 10.84 -9.51 -5.94
C ARG A 119 11.59 -8.38 -6.67
N SER A 120 11.32 -8.19 -7.96
CA SER A 120 12.00 -7.18 -8.79
C SER A 120 10.99 -6.35 -9.55
N LEU A 121 11.22 -5.03 -9.62
CA LEU A 121 10.48 -4.11 -10.50
C LEU A 121 10.67 -4.42 -11.99
N HIS A 122 11.75 -5.12 -12.32
CA HIS A 122 12.11 -5.48 -13.70
C HIS A 122 11.65 -6.89 -14.08
N THR A 123 10.69 -7.48 -13.35
CA THR A 123 10.13 -8.77 -13.75
C THR A 123 9.44 -8.63 -15.09
N ASP A 124 9.91 -9.40 -16.06
CA ASP A 124 9.30 -9.46 -17.39
C ASP A 124 7.89 -10.05 -17.30
N VAL A 125 6.90 -9.24 -17.64
CA VAL A 125 5.48 -9.65 -17.68
C VAL A 125 5.27 -10.78 -18.67
N ALA A 126 6.04 -10.83 -19.77
CA ALA A 126 5.96 -11.91 -20.76
C ALA A 126 6.39 -13.24 -20.14
N ALA A 127 7.46 -13.24 -19.33
CA ALA A 127 7.91 -14.46 -18.63
C ALA A 127 6.89 -14.94 -17.59
N VAL A 128 6.16 -14.03 -16.92
CA VAL A 128 5.06 -14.41 -16.01
C VAL A 128 3.89 -15.01 -16.79
N ALA A 129 3.51 -14.39 -17.91
CA ALA A 129 2.44 -14.90 -18.77
C ALA A 129 2.75 -16.29 -19.33
N GLN A 130 3.99 -16.50 -19.78
CA GLN A 130 4.47 -17.80 -20.25
C GLN A 130 4.39 -18.85 -19.13
N SER A 131 4.85 -18.52 -17.92
CA SER A 131 4.75 -19.41 -16.75
C SER A 131 3.30 -19.74 -16.35
N CYS A 132 2.35 -18.90 -16.75
CA CYS A 132 0.91 -19.13 -16.57
C CYS A 132 0.26 -19.83 -17.78
N ALA A 133 1.00 -20.13 -18.85
CA ALA A 133 0.52 -20.69 -20.12
C ALA A 133 -0.56 -19.80 -20.81
N VAL A 134 -0.38 -18.46 -20.78
CA VAL A 134 -1.30 -17.51 -21.41
C VAL A 134 -0.52 -16.39 -22.12
N SER A 135 -1.18 -15.64 -23.00
CA SER A 135 -0.59 -14.43 -23.58
C SER A 135 -0.50 -13.29 -22.57
N GLY A 136 0.48 -12.39 -22.72
CA GLY A 136 0.65 -11.22 -21.86
C GLY A 136 -0.57 -10.30 -21.84
N GLY A 137 -1.26 -10.14 -22.99
CA GLY A 137 -2.49 -9.37 -23.08
C GLY A 137 -3.66 -10.00 -22.32
N HIS A 138 -3.79 -11.32 -22.37
CA HIS A 138 -4.81 -12.06 -21.61
C HIS A 138 -4.54 -11.95 -20.11
N LEU A 139 -3.30 -12.21 -19.69
CA LEU A 139 -2.87 -12.06 -18.29
C LEU A 139 -3.18 -10.66 -17.76
N SER A 140 -2.80 -9.62 -18.50
CA SER A 140 -3.00 -8.22 -18.08
C SER A 140 -4.48 -7.87 -17.87
N ARG A 141 -5.38 -8.33 -18.76
CA ARG A 141 -6.82 -8.09 -18.64
C ARG A 141 -7.43 -8.83 -17.44
N VAL A 142 -7.12 -10.12 -17.30
CA VAL A 142 -7.64 -10.93 -16.17
C VAL A 142 -7.12 -10.42 -14.85
N PHE A 143 -5.80 -10.17 -14.75
CA PHE A 143 -5.18 -9.65 -13.54
C PHE A 143 -5.81 -8.32 -13.10
N ARG A 144 -5.99 -7.37 -14.04
CA ARG A 144 -6.62 -6.09 -13.73
C ARG A 144 -8.08 -6.23 -13.31
N ARG A 145 -8.83 -7.15 -13.91
CA ARG A 145 -10.23 -7.43 -13.54
C ARG A 145 -10.33 -8.00 -12.13
N GLU A 146 -9.45 -8.96 -11.77
CA GLU A 146 -9.53 -9.67 -10.51
C GLU A 146 -8.88 -8.93 -9.33
N THR A 147 -7.83 -8.14 -9.60
CA THR A 147 -7.08 -7.42 -8.53
C THR A 147 -7.37 -5.92 -8.49
N GLY A 148 -8.06 -5.37 -9.50
CA GLY A 148 -8.28 -3.92 -9.64
C GLY A 148 -7.04 -3.14 -10.08
N CYS A 149 -5.84 -3.78 -10.24
CA CYS A 149 -4.60 -3.10 -10.54
C CYS A 149 -3.86 -3.72 -11.74
N SER A 150 -3.00 -2.92 -12.41
CA SER A 150 -2.14 -3.47 -13.45
C SER A 150 -1.00 -4.28 -12.86
N LEU A 151 -0.46 -5.24 -13.62
CA LEU A 151 0.73 -6.03 -13.23
C LEU A 151 1.90 -5.12 -12.83
N HIS A 152 2.18 -4.07 -13.60
CA HIS A 152 3.25 -3.12 -13.27
C HIS A 152 3.00 -2.41 -11.92
N ASN A 153 1.78 -1.90 -11.68
CA ASN A 153 1.47 -1.30 -10.38
C ASN A 153 1.61 -2.31 -9.24
N PHE A 154 1.24 -3.56 -9.46
CA PHE A 154 1.40 -4.61 -8.46
C PHE A 154 2.89 -4.90 -8.16
N GLN A 155 3.75 -4.90 -9.18
CA GLN A 155 5.21 -5.00 -8.98
C GLN A 155 5.74 -3.84 -8.13
N VAL A 156 5.32 -2.60 -8.42
CA VAL A 156 5.67 -1.43 -7.60
C VAL A 156 5.24 -1.61 -6.15
N LEU A 157 4.04 -2.15 -5.90
CA LEU A 157 3.55 -2.41 -4.54
C LEU A 157 4.39 -3.49 -3.84
N LEU A 158 4.77 -4.56 -4.51
CA LEU A 158 5.67 -5.58 -3.95
C LEU A 158 7.04 -4.99 -3.60
N ALA A 159 7.61 -4.16 -4.48
CA ALA A 159 8.87 -3.47 -4.22
C ALA A 159 8.76 -2.50 -3.03
N LEU A 160 7.63 -1.79 -2.89
CA LEU A 160 7.36 -0.93 -1.74
C LEU A 160 7.24 -1.74 -0.43
N GLN A 161 6.62 -2.92 -0.46
CA GLN A 161 6.58 -3.81 0.72
C GLN A 161 7.98 -4.30 1.11
N GLN A 162 8.82 -4.62 0.12
CA GLN A 162 10.23 -4.96 0.36
C GLN A 162 10.97 -3.78 1.00
N ALA A 163 10.82 -2.57 0.45
CA ALA A 163 11.43 -1.36 1.02
C ALA A 163 10.94 -1.12 2.46
N LYS A 164 9.63 -1.24 2.73
CA LYS A 164 9.09 -1.12 4.10
C LYS A 164 9.73 -2.10 5.07
N MET A 165 9.90 -3.35 4.65
CA MET A 165 10.54 -4.38 5.49
C MET A 165 11.98 -3.99 5.84
N LEU A 166 12.78 -3.56 4.86
CA LEU A 166 14.16 -3.12 5.08
C LEU A 166 14.23 -1.89 5.99
N LEU A 167 13.36 -0.90 5.77
CA LEU A 167 13.29 0.32 6.57
C LEU A 167 12.88 0.06 8.03
N ARG A 168 12.02 -0.93 8.29
CA ARG A 168 11.68 -1.39 9.66
C ARG A 168 12.92 -1.90 10.39
N HIS A 169 13.81 -2.59 9.70
CA HIS A 169 15.08 -3.07 10.23
C HIS A 169 16.19 -2.02 10.19
N GLN A 170 15.84 -0.74 10.07
CA GLN A 170 16.75 0.40 10.10
C GLN A 170 17.79 0.44 8.95
N VAL A 171 17.58 -0.34 7.87
CA VAL A 171 18.43 -0.27 6.68
C VAL A 171 18.40 1.17 6.12
N PRO A 172 19.54 1.76 5.74
CA PRO A 172 19.61 3.08 5.13
C PRO A 172 18.70 3.20 3.89
N VAL A 173 18.07 4.38 3.70
CA VAL A 173 17.09 4.57 2.61
C VAL A 173 17.69 4.27 1.24
N VAL A 174 18.96 4.64 1.01
CA VAL A 174 19.65 4.37 -0.26
C VAL A 174 19.80 2.87 -0.51
N GLU A 175 20.21 2.10 0.50
CA GLU A 175 20.37 0.66 0.40
C GLU A 175 19.01 -0.03 0.21
N ALA A 176 17.98 0.38 0.97
CA ALA A 176 16.63 -0.12 0.83
C ALA A 176 16.04 0.17 -0.57
N THR A 177 16.42 1.31 -1.18
CA THR A 177 16.03 1.69 -2.55
C THR A 177 16.53 0.67 -3.55
N LEU A 178 17.84 0.41 -3.53
CA LEU A 178 18.48 -0.51 -4.48
C LEU A 178 18.03 -1.95 -4.25
N ALA A 179 18.00 -2.39 -2.99
CA ALA A 179 17.58 -3.75 -2.62
C ALA A 179 16.11 -4.05 -2.96
N ALA A 180 15.24 -3.02 -2.98
CA ALA A 180 13.86 -3.15 -3.41
C ALA A 180 13.67 -3.02 -4.94
N GLY A 181 14.73 -2.78 -5.70
CA GLY A 181 14.72 -2.70 -7.16
C GLY A 181 14.29 -1.35 -7.74
N PHE A 182 14.27 -0.27 -6.94
CA PHE A 182 14.03 1.08 -7.45
C PHE A 182 15.29 1.63 -8.12
N TYR A 183 15.08 2.43 -9.17
CA TYR A 183 16.16 3.01 -9.94
C TYR A 183 17.03 3.98 -9.10
N ASP A 184 16.36 4.85 -8.33
CA ASP A 184 16.98 5.84 -7.48
C ASP A 184 16.10 6.19 -6.27
N GLN A 185 16.67 6.89 -5.28
CA GLN A 185 15.94 7.31 -4.08
C GLN A 185 14.77 8.27 -4.39
N PRO A 186 14.86 9.23 -5.33
CA PRO A 186 13.71 10.01 -5.78
C PRO A 186 12.55 9.15 -6.31
N HIS A 187 12.84 8.07 -7.03
CA HIS A 187 11.81 7.14 -7.52
C HIS A 187 11.11 6.44 -6.34
N LEU A 188 11.86 5.84 -5.43
CA LEU A 188 11.28 5.27 -4.21
C LEU A 188 10.46 6.30 -3.44
N ASN A 189 11.00 7.51 -3.25
CA ASN A 189 10.33 8.56 -2.49
C ASN A 189 8.97 8.95 -3.12
N ARG A 190 8.91 9.14 -4.44
CA ARG A 190 7.66 9.44 -5.15
C ARG A 190 6.62 8.34 -4.98
N GLU A 191 7.02 7.08 -5.17
CA GLU A 191 6.11 5.95 -5.08
C GLU A 191 5.65 5.71 -3.62
N PHE A 192 6.55 5.86 -2.65
CA PHE A 192 6.26 5.71 -1.22
C PHE A 192 5.26 6.79 -0.74
N VAL A 193 5.51 8.06 -1.09
CA VAL A 193 4.59 9.17 -0.75
C VAL A 193 3.24 8.98 -1.42
N ARG A 194 3.20 8.59 -2.71
CA ARG A 194 1.93 8.34 -3.42
C ARG A 194 1.11 7.20 -2.83
N THR A 195 1.77 6.24 -2.20
CA THR A 195 1.13 5.03 -1.69
C THR A 195 0.77 5.15 -0.21
N TYR A 196 1.68 5.70 0.60
CA TYR A 196 1.55 5.74 2.06
C TYR A 196 1.39 7.15 2.65
N GLY A 197 1.46 8.19 1.84
CA GLY A 197 1.30 9.59 2.27
C GLY A 197 2.48 10.16 3.05
N MET A 198 3.60 9.43 3.18
CA MET A 198 4.80 9.83 3.91
C MET A 198 6.07 9.45 3.17
N THR A 199 7.22 10.01 3.57
CA THR A 199 8.51 9.63 2.99
C THR A 199 9.06 8.33 3.58
N PRO A 200 9.96 7.61 2.86
CA PRO A 200 10.68 6.46 3.42
C PRO A 200 11.46 6.80 4.71
N ALA A 201 12.04 8.00 4.76
CA ALA A 201 12.76 8.47 5.94
C ALA A 201 11.83 8.67 7.15
N THR A 202 10.66 9.28 6.95
CA THR A 202 9.64 9.42 8.01
C THR A 202 9.22 8.06 8.55
N PHE A 203 8.97 7.10 7.65
CA PHE A 203 8.61 5.73 8.03
C PHE A 203 9.72 5.05 8.85
N ARG A 204 10.97 5.11 8.39
CA ARG A 204 12.13 4.53 9.08
C ARG A 204 12.31 5.13 10.47
N ASN A 205 12.23 6.48 10.59
CA ASN A 205 12.40 7.18 11.85
C ASN A 205 11.30 6.84 12.86
N GLY A 206 10.05 6.65 12.43
CA GLY A 206 8.97 6.18 13.30
C GLY A 206 9.26 4.80 13.91
N TRP A 207 9.88 3.90 13.17
CA TRP A 207 10.32 2.60 13.68
C TRP A 207 11.54 2.70 14.59
N ALA A 208 12.48 3.60 14.32
CA ALA A 208 13.63 3.86 15.21
C ALA A 208 13.18 4.35 16.59
N ALA A 209 12.13 5.17 16.65
CA ALA A 209 11.61 5.70 17.91
C ALA A 209 10.84 4.66 18.75
N ALA A 210 10.47 3.52 18.17
CA ALA A 210 9.71 2.45 18.84
C ALA A 210 10.58 1.24 19.23
N ALA A 211 11.87 1.25 18.87
CA ALA A 211 12.84 0.22 19.21
C ALA A 211 13.39 0.43 20.62
#